data_e2219c2d6b9338830a32738730eccf14
#
_entry.id   e2219c2d6b9338830a32738730eccf14
#
_cell.length_a   1.000
_cell.length_b   1.000
_cell.length_c   1.000
_cell.angle_alpha   90.00
_cell.angle_beta   90.00
_cell.angle_gamma   90.00
#
_symmetry.space_group_name_H-M   'P 1'
#
loop_
_entity.id
_entity.type
_entity.pdbx_description
1 polymer ?
#
loop_
_entity_poly.entity_id
_entity_poly.type
_entity_poly.pdbx_seq_one_letter_code
_entity_poly.pdbx_strand_id
1 'polypeptide(L)'
;MSDIRYPSVMLIDDNELDNFINKKLLENEHFAGAVTVHLSALNALEELKTMPENKLPNLIFLDIMMPHMDGFAFLDEFGKLDEKIKSHCKILMLSTSESFKDLNKANQNKYVYKFLNKPLSKAVLDAIRL
;
A
#
# COMPACT_ATOMS: atom_id res chain seq x y z
N MET A 1 -23.60 13.06 -0.65
CA MET A 1 -22.78 12.45 0.39
C MET A 1 -21.92 11.34 -0.22
N SER A 2 -20.64 11.39 0.01
CA SER A 2 -19.75 10.40 -0.58
C SER A 2 -19.57 9.22 0.39
N ASP A 3 -19.65 8.02 -0.16
CA ASP A 3 -19.42 6.80 0.59
C ASP A 3 -17.96 6.42 0.42
N ILE A 4 -17.11 6.95 1.30
CA ILE A 4 -15.69 6.64 1.29
C ILE A 4 -15.51 5.24 1.84
N ARG A 5 -14.80 4.38 1.09
CA ARG A 5 -14.62 2.98 1.48
C ARG A 5 -13.61 2.82 2.61
N TYR A 6 -12.50 3.54 2.55
CA TYR A 6 -11.45 3.43 3.56
C TYR A 6 -11.04 4.84 4.02
N PRO A 7 -11.08 5.11 5.32
CA PRO A 7 -10.75 6.44 5.82
C PRO A 7 -9.34 6.91 5.47
N SER A 8 -8.36 6.01 5.46
CA SER A 8 -6.97 6.37 5.24
C SER A 8 -6.24 5.31 4.43
N VAL A 9 -5.53 5.74 3.39
CA VAL A 9 -4.75 4.85 2.51
C VAL A 9 -3.36 5.46 2.33
N MET A 10 -2.33 4.60 2.33
CA MET A 10 -0.96 5.02 2.09
C MET A 10 -0.48 4.44 0.77
N LEU A 11 0.21 5.27 -0.02
CA LEU A 11 0.85 4.86 -1.27
C LEU A 11 2.36 4.91 -1.06
N ILE A 12 3.05 3.82 -1.38
CA ILE A 12 4.52 3.74 -1.30
C ILE A 12 5.03 3.33 -2.67
N ASP A 13 5.63 4.28 -3.38
CA ASP A 13 6.14 4.08 -4.73
C ASP A 13 7.18 5.17 -4.99
N ASP A 14 8.33 4.81 -5.56
CA ASP A 14 9.37 5.80 -5.84
C ASP A 14 9.08 6.65 -7.08
N ASN A 15 8.04 6.34 -7.82
CA ASN A 15 7.64 7.08 -9.01
C ASN A 15 6.59 8.13 -8.66
N GLU A 16 6.99 9.40 -8.71
CA GLU A 16 6.10 10.52 -8.36
C GLU A 16 4.85 10.57 -9.24
N LEU A 17 4.99 10.27 -10.52
CA LEU A 17 3.85 10.30 -11.44
C LEU A 17 2.84 9.22 -11.11
N ASP A 18 3.32 8.01 -10.83
CA ASP A 18 2.44 6.91 -10.44
C ASP A 18 1.67 7.26 -9.17
N ASN A 19 2.34 7.83 -8.18
CA ASN A 19 1.69 8.27 -6.94
C ASN A 19 0.63 9.33 -7.20
N PHE A 20 0.95 10.29 -8.07
CA PHE A 20 0.01 11.35 -8.40
C PHE A 20 -1.26 10.79 -9.04
N ILE A 21 -1.08 9.92 -10.04
CA ILE A 21 -2.20 9.29 -10.75
C ILE A 21 -3.02 8.43 -9.80
N ASN A 22 -2.35 7.61 -9.00
CA ASN A 22 -3.05 6.72 -8.08
C ASN A 22 -3.80 7.49 -7.00
N LYS A 23 -3.20 8.56 -6.47
CA LYS A 23 -3.88 9.40 -5.49
C LYS A 23 -5.15 10.02 -6.07
N LYS A 24 -5.07 10.55 -7.28
CA LYS A 24 -6.24 11.11 -7.96
C LYS A 24 -7.33 10.08 -8.16
N LEU A 25 -6.95 8.87 -8.55
CA LEU A 25 -7.90 7.79 -8.74
C LEU A 25 -8.61 7.45 -7.42
N LEU A 26 -7.84 7.28 -6.34
CA LEU A 26 -8.40 6.94 -5.04
C LEU A 26 -9.37 8.02 -4.54
N GLU A 27 -9.03 9.28 -4.76
CA GLU A 27 -9.88 10.41 -4.37
C GLU A 27 -11.13 10.48 -5.23
N ASN A 28 -10.97 10.39 -6.54
CA ASN A 28 -12.08 10.53 -7.48
C ASN A 28 -13.10 9.40 -7.36
N GLU A 29 -12.66 8.21 -7.02
CA GLU A 29 -13.55 7.05 -6.87
C GLU A 29 -14.10 6.92 -5.45
N HIS A 30 -13.82 7.88 -4.59
CA HIS A 30 -14.24 7.86 -3.19
C HIS A 30 -13.77 6.60 -2.46
N PHE A 31 -12.62 6.08 -2.89
CA PHE A 31 -12.04 4.90 -2.28
C PHE A 31 -11.36 5.24 -0.96
N ALA A 32 -10.69 6.38 -0.88
CA ALA A 32 -9.94 6.81 0.29
C ALA A 32 -10.36 8.20 0.74
N GLY A 33 -10.46 8.38 2.06
CA GLY A 33 -10.73 9.70 2.64
C GLY A 33 -9.48 10.55 2.69
N ALA A 34 -8.39 9.98 3.19
CA ALA A 34 -7.09 10.62 3.21
C ALA A 34 -6.08 9.72 2.52
N VAL A 35 -5.20 10.31 1.70
CA VAL A 35 -4.15 9.57 1.01
C VAL A 35 -2.81 10.14 1.40
N THR A 36 -1.95 9.30 1.97
CA THR A 36 -0.58 9.65 2.31
C THR A 36 0.34 9.05 1.26
N VAL A 37 1.34 9.79 0.83
CA VAL A 37 2.26 9.35 -0.21
C VAL A 37 3.70 9.34 0.31
N HIS A 38 4.40 8.26 0.07
CA HIS A 38 5.82 8.14 0.37
C HIS A 38 6.57 7.67 -0.86
N LEU A 39 7.72 8.30 -1.11
CA LEU A 39 8.58 7.96 -2.24
C LEU A 39 9.61 6.90 -1.88
N SER A 40 9.69 6.51 -0.61
CA SER A 40 10.60 5.46 -0.18
C SER A 40 9.96 4.61 0.92
N ALA A 41 10.36 3.35 0.95
CA ALA A 41 9.91 2.43 1.99
C ALA A 41 10.38 2.87 3.37
N LEU A 42 11.59 3.39 3.46
CA LEU A 42 12.15 3.83 4.74
C LEU A 42 11.33 4.96 5.35
N ASN A 43 10.97 5.97 4.53
CA ASN A 43 10.16 7.09 5.01
C ASN A 43 8.78 6.63 5.47
N ALA A 44 8.21 5.67 4.75
CA ALA A 44 6.91 5.12 5.13
C ALA A 44 6.98 4.41 6.49
N LEU A 45 8.03 3.62 6.71
CA LEU A 45 8.22 2.93 7.98
C LEU A 45 8.39 3.91 9.13
N GLU A 46 9.16 4.98 8.91
CA GLU A 46 9.38 6.00 9.95
C GLU A 46 8.06 6.67 10.33
N GLU A 47 7.23 6.98 9.34
CA GLU A 47 5.93 7.60 9.65
C GLU A 47 5.00 6.62 10.38
N LEU A 48 4.95 5.37 9.95
CA LEU A 48 4.10 4.36 10.60
C LEU A 48 4.43 4.21 12.09
N LYS A 49 5.72 4.30 12.43
CA LYS A 49 6.16 4.17 13.82
C LYS A 49 5.68 5.31 14.71
N THR A 50 5.44 6.48 14.14
CA THR A 50 5.11 7.68 14.89
C THR A 50 3.66 8.12 14.75
N MET A 51 2.90 7.52 13.84
CA MET A 51 1.50 7.89 13.64
C MET A 51 0.64 7.50 14.85
N PRO A 52 -0.30 8.37 15.26
CA PRO A 52 -1.31 7.97 16.22
C PRO A 52 -2.13 6.81 15.67
N GLU A 53 -2.60 5.93 16.52
CA GLU A 53 -3.35 4.75 16.10
C GLU A 53 -4.55 5.10 15.21
N ASN A 54 -5.26 6.17 15.55
CA ASN A 54 -6.43 6.59 14.77
C ASN A 54 -6.10 7.22 13.42
N LYS A 55 -4.81 7.43 13.13
CA LYS A 55 -4.35 7.97 11.84
C LYS A 55 -3.69 6.92 10.96
N LEU A 56 -3.52 5.70 11.47
CA LEU A 56 -2.88 4.62 10.70
C LEU A 56 -3.70 4.31 9.44
N PRO A 57 -3.02 4.03 8.33
CA PRO A 57 -3.75 3.67 7.10
C PRO A 57 -4.45 2.32 7.23
N ASN A 58 -5.64 2.25 6.67
CA ASN A 58 -6.37 0.99 6.58
C ASN A 58 -5.73 0.08 5.54
N LEU A 59 -5.25 0.68 4.46
CA LEU A 59 -4.60 -0.02 3.36
C LEU A 59 -3.28 0.66 3.02
N ILE A 60 -2.30 -0.15 2.63
CA ILE A 60 -1.02 0.32 2.09
C ILE A 60 -0.85 -0.31 0.73
N PHE A 61 -0.78 0.52 -0.32
CA PHE A 61 -0.40 0.07 -1.65
C PHE A 61 1.12 0.18 -1.75
N LEU A 62 1.78 -0.94 -1.91
CA LEU A 62 3.23 -1.04 -1.82
C LEU A 62 3.81 -1.51 -3.15
N ASP A 63 4.64 -0.67 -3.77
CA ASP A 63 5.36 -1.06 -4.97
C ASP A 63 6.50 -2.01 -4.61
N ILE A 64 6.77 -2.97 -5.50
CA ILE A 64 7.85 -3.93 -5.27
C ILE A 64 9.21 -3.34 -5.61
N MET A 65 9.30 -2.71 -6.79
CA MET A 65 10.57 -2.26 -7.35
C MET A 65 10.91 -0.84 -6.91
N MET A 66 11.70 -0.73 -5.86
CA MET A 66 12.16 0.57 -5.35
C MET A 66 13.65 0.48 -5.02
N PRO A 67 14.41 1.58 -5.18
CA PRO A 67 15.82 1.58 -4.81
C PRO A 67 15.99 1.50 -3.30
N HIS A 68 17.14 1.00 -2.87
CA HIS A 68 17.56 0.90 -1.47
C HIS A 68 16.77 -0.12 -0.66
N MET A 69 15.46 0.01 -0.61
CA MET A 69 14.60 -0.94 0.11
C MET A 69 13.39 -1.24 -0.76
N ASP A 70 13.34 -2.45 -1.33
CA ASP A 70 12.20 -2.85 -2.17
C ASP A 70 11.00 -3.25 -1.33
N GLY A 71 9.90 -3.63 -2.00
CA GLY A 71 8.68 -4.00 -1.31
C GLY A 71 8.83 -5.17 -0.35
N PHE A 72 9.64 -6.17 -0.71
CA PHE A 72 9.83 -7.32 0.17
C PHE A 72 10.67 -6.97 1.39
N ALA A 73 11.68 -6.12 1.22
CA ALA A 73 12.46 -5.63 2.36
C ALA A 73 11.58 -4.78 3.28
N PHE A 74 10.67 -3.99 2.72
CA PHE A 74 9.69 -3.25 3.52
C PHE A 74 8.85 -4.21 4.38
N LEU A 75 8.39 -5.31 3.79
CA LEU A 75 7.58 -6.28 4.52
C LEU A 75 8.34 -6.89 5.70
N ASP A 76 9.64 -7.16 5.53
CA ASP A 76 10.46 -7.67 6.60
C ASP A 76 10.52 -6.70 7.78
N GLU A 77 10.72 -5.41 7.48
CA GLU A 77 10.76 -4.37 8.52
C GLU A 77 9.37 -4.09 9.10
N PHE A 78 8.34 -4.16 8.29
CA PHE A 78 6.95 -4.01 8.76
C PHE A 78 6.63 -5.08 9.80
N GLY A 79 7.12 -6.30 9.58
CA GLY A 79 6.90 -7.41 10.51
C GLY A 79 7.48 -7.19 11.90
N LYS A 80 8.42 -6.24 12.03
CA LYS A 80 9.04 -5.91 13.31
C LYS A 80 8.32 -4.78 14.05
N LEU A 81 7.29 -4.19 13.44
CA LEU A 81 6.55 -3.10 14.05
C LEU A 81 5.59 -3.60 15.13
N ASP A 82 5.08 -2.66 15.92
CA ASP A 82 4.11 -2.93 16.97
C ASP A 82 2.90 -3.66 16.39
N GLU A 83 2.36 -4.59 17.16
CA GLU A 83 1.20 -5.40 16.75
C GLU A 83 -0.01 -4.52 16.38
N LYS A 84 -0.19 -3.39 17.05
CA LYS A 84 -1.27 -2.47 16.73
C LYS A 84 -1.20 -1.97 15.30
N ILE A 85 0.03 -1.70 14.81
CA ILE A 85 0.25 -1.24 13.45
C ILE A 85 -0.03 -2.38 12.48
N LYS A 86 0.54 -3.55 12.75
CA LYS A 86 0.44 -4.70 11.86
C LYS A 86 -0.98 -5.20 11.71
N SER A 87 -1.76 -5.14 12.78
CA SER A 87 -3.15 -5.60 12.73
C SER A 87 -4.09 -4.59 12.09
N HIS A 88 -3.71 -3.31 12.09
CA HIS A 88 -4.54 -2.24 11.52
C HIS A 88 -4.37 -2.11 10.00
N CYS A 89 -3.15 -2.25 9.52
CA CYS A 89 -2.80 -1.97 8.13
C CYS A 89 -2.80 -3.24 7.29
N LYS A 90 -3.56 -3.24 6.20
CA LYS A 90 -3.54 -4.34 5.23
C LYS A 90 -2.71 -3.90 4.02
N ILE A 91 -1.80 -4.75 3.60
CA ILE A 91 -0.87 -4.42 2.51
C ILE A 91 -1.30 -5.07 1.21
N LEU A 92 -1.38 -4.24 0.17
CA LEU A 92 -1.65 -4.68 -1.20
C LEU A 92 -0.40 -4.36 -2.01
N MET A 93 0.24 -5.38 -2.58
CA MET A 93 1.44 -5.14 -3.39
C MET A 93 1.06 -4.80 -4.82
N LEU A 94 1.77 -3.83 -5.37
CA LEU A 94 1.60 -3.40 -6.76
C LEU A 94 2.87 -3.66 -7.55
N SER A 95 2.74 -4.20 -8.75
CA SER A 95 3.90 -4.44 -9.59
C SER A 95 3.54 -4.43 -11.05
N THR A 96 4.49 -3.98 -11.89
CA THR A 96 4.41 -4.18 -13.32
C THR A 96 4.94 -5.56 -13.72
N SER A 97 5.57 -6.25 -12.76
CA SER A 97 6.16 -7.56 -12.99
C SER A 97 5.09 -8.64 -13.13
N GLU A 98 5.28 -9.52 -14.09
CA GLU A 98 4.44 -10.70 -14.26
C GLU A 98 5.21 -11.95 -13.80
N SER A 99 6.25 -11.74 -12.99
CA SER A 99 7.09 -12.81 -12.49
C SER A 99 6.32 -13.71 -11.53
N PHE A 100 6.24 -14.99 -11.84
CA PHE A 100 5.66 -15.97 -10.93
C PHE A 100 6.43 -16.05 -9.62
N LYS A 101 7.72 -15.77 -9.67
CA LYS A 101 8.57 -15.77 -8.46
C LYS A 101 8.11 -14.68 -7.49
N ASP A 102 7.87 -13.47 -8.01
CA ASP A 102 7.39 -12.36 -7.18
C ASP A 102 5.99 -12.63 -6.65
N LEU A 103 5.11 -13.15 -7.50
CA LEU A 103 3.76 -13.50 -7.09
C LEU A 103 3.77 -14.55 -5.97
N ASN A 104 4.56 -15.61 -6.13
CA ASN A 104 4.67 -16.66 -5.13
C ASN A 104 5.23 -16.12 -3.82
N LYS A 105 6.26 -15.28 -3.91
CA LYS A 105 6.88 -14.68 -2.75
C LYS A 105 5.90 -13.78 -1.99
N ALA A 106 5.11 -12.99 -2.72
CA ALA A 106 4.08 -12.14 -2.12
C ALA A 106 3.01 -12.97 -1.43
N ASN A 107 2.55 -14.04 -2.10
CA ASN A 107 1.49 -14.89 -1.56
C ASN A 107 1.92 -15.65 -0.30
N GLN A 108 3.21 -15.85 -0.11
CA GLN A 108 3.72 -16.54 1.07
C GLN A 108 3.89 -15.60 2.27
N ASN A 109 3.79 -14.30 2.04
CA ASN A 109 3.98 -13.32 3.12
C ASN A 109 2.64 -13.06 3.82
N LYS A 110 2.60 -13.28 5.12
CA LYS A 110 1.35 -13.16 5.88
C LYS A 110 0.78 -11.76 5.96
N TYR A 111 1.58 -10.73 5.67
CA TYR A 111 1.13 -9.34 5.72
C TYR A 111 0.56 -8.87 4.39
N VAL A 112 0.81 -9.59 3.30
CA VAL A 112 0.30 -9.24 1.98
C VAL A 112 -1.13 -9.78 1.85
N TYR A 113 -2.09 -8.88 1.73
CA TYR A 113 -3.47 -9.25 1.54
C TYR A 113 -3.75 -9.66 0.09
N LYS A 114 -3.17 -8.91 -0.84
CA LYS A 114 -3.39 -9.16 -2.26
C LYS A 114 -2.23 -8.63 -3.09
N PHE A 115 -1.96 -9.29 -4.20
CA PHE A 115 -0.97 -8.88 -5.19
C PHE A 115 -1.73 -8.33 -6.40
N LEU A 116 -1.44 -7.08 -6.80
CA LEU A 116 -2.13 -6.41 -7.89
C LEU A 116 -1.15 -6.00 -8.97
N ASN A 117 -1.58 -6.07 -10.22
CA ASN A 117 -0.78 -5.57 -11.34
C ASN A 117 -1.07 -4.09 -11.56
N LYS A 118 -0.02 -3.34 -11.86
CA LYS A 118 -0.15 -1.95 -12.30
C LYS A 118 -0.70 -1.92 -13.72
N PRO A 119 -1.44 -0.86 -14.10
CA PRO A 119 -1.81 0.29 -13.27
C PRO A 119 -3.06 0.00 -12.43
N LEU A 120 -3.23 0.78 -11.36
CA LEU A 120 -4.49 0.77 -10.63
C LEU A 120 -5.58 1.33 -11.53
N SER A 121 -6.79 0.81 -11.37
CA SER A 121 -7.94 1.26 -12.14
C SER A 121 -9.19 1.15 -11.27
N LYS A 122 -10.27 1.77 -11.74
CA LYS A 122 -11.55 1.64 -11.05
C LYS A 122 -11.95 0.17 -10.89
N ALA A 123 -11.75 -0.64 -11.94
CA ALA A 123 -12.09 -2.06 -11.90
C ALA A 123 -11.29 -2.80 -10.83
N VAL A 124 -10.00 -2.49 -10.72
CA VAL A 124 -9.15 -3.11 -9.69
C VAL A 124 -9.62 -2.71 -8.30
N LEU A 125 -9.92 -1.43 -8.10
CA LEU A 125 -10.41 -0.95 -6.80
C LEU A 125 -11.74 -1.59 -6.43
N ASP A 126 -12.64 -1.72 -7.40
CA ASP A 126 -13.96 -2.33 -7.17
C ASP A 126 -13.85 -3.80 -6.79
N ALA A 127 -12.79 -4.47 -7.23
CA ALA A 127 -12.56 -5.88 -6.93
C ALA A 127 -11.97 -6.09 -5.52
N ILE A 128 -11.48 -5.05 -4.89
CA ILE A 128 -10.91 -5.17 -3.54
C ILE A 128 -12.04 -5.29 -2.52
N ARG A 129 -12.02 -6.37 -1.76
CA ARG A 129 -12.99 -6.65 -0.70
C ARG A 129 -12.25 -7.03 0.56
N LEU A 130 -12.25 -6.15 1.53
CA LEU A 130 -11.53 -6.38 2.80
C LEU A 130 -12.46 -6.41 4.00
#